data_2cf21e4d952424062c21134660d2da62
#
_entry.id   2cf21e4d952424062c21134660d2da62
#
_cell.length_a   1.000
_cell.length_b   1.000
_cell.length_c   1.000
_cell.angle_alpha   90.00
_cell.angle_beta   90.00
_cell.angle_gamma   90.00
#
_symmetry.space_group_name_H-M   'P 1'
#
loop_
_entity.id
_entity.type
_entity.pdbx_description
1 polymer ?
#
loop_
_entity_poly.entity_id
_entity_poly.type
_entity_poly.pdbx_seq_one_letter_code
_entity_poly.pdbx_strand_id
1 'polypeptide(L)'
;MARVVKLFVLYGKEDLMSRIGKKPVPIPNGVNVTLGDKNIVMIKGPKGEISREFHPDISIEIKDGKIFVERTSDRPFYRAIHGTTRALINNMILGVTQGFSKKLIINEKTYKANVSQNKLEIYIGYSHPVVLEIPKGLSAVIENQLITISGIDKELVGAFAQKVRHLRKVDPYKVKGIIYEGEKIRRKVGKTVATGAK
;
A
#
# COMPACT_ATOMS: atom_id res chain seq x y z
N MET A 1 -17.36 -51.49 -3.85
CA MET A 1 -17.78 -50.08 -4.04
C MET A 1 -17.56 -49.16 -2.81
N ALA A 2 -17.16 -49.63 -1.67
CA ALA A 2 -17.01 -48.80 -0.43
C ALA A 2 -15.66 -48.07 -0.25
N ARG A 3 -14.64 -48.38 -1.05
CA ARG A 3 -13.28 -47.77 -0.91
C ARG A 3 -13.07 -46.46 -1.67
N VAL A 4 -13.86 -46.20 -2.71
CA VAL A 4 -13.73 -44.99 -3.54
C VAL A 4 -14.40 -43.77 -2.89
N VAL A 5 -15.47 -43.97 -2.12
CA VAL A 5 -16.20 -42.88 -1.45
C VAL A 5 -15.40 -42.28 -0.29
N LYS A 6 -14.55 -43.05 0.38
CA LYS A 6 -13.71 -42.58 1.51
C LYS A 6 -12.53 -41.71 1.06
N LEU A 7 -12.05 -41.89 -0.17
CA LEU A 7 -10.96 -41.08 -0.74
C LEU A 7 -11.45 -39.69 -1.18
N PHE A 8 -12.70 -39.58 -1.62
CA PHE A 8 -13.28 -38.31 -2.07
C PHE A 8 -13.58 -37.33 -0.92
N VAL A 9 -13.87 -37.86 0.28
CA VAL A 9 -14.13 -37.06 1.48
C VAL A 9 -12.85 -36.49 2.08
N LEU A 10 -11.69 -37.13 1.87
CA LEU A 10 -10.39 -36.65 2.37
C LEU A 10 -9.75 -35.57 1.48
N TYR A 11 -10.05 -35.56 0.18
CA TYR A 11 -9.54 -34.54 -0.76
C TYR A 11 -10.37 -33.26 -0.82
N GLY A 12 -11.63 -33.31 -0.38
CA GLY A 12 -12.58 -32.20 -0.51
C GLY A 12 -12.54 -31.14 0.61
N LYS A 13 -11.83 -31.36 1.72
CA LYS A 13 -11.77 -30.43 2.85
C LYS A 13 -10.58 -29.49 2.87
N GLU A 14 -9.53 -29.79 2.13
CA GLU A 14 -8.32 -28.95 2.12
C GLU A 14 -8.36 -27.78 1.12
N ASP A 15 -9.18 -27.86 0.08
CA ASP A 15 -9.21 -26.89 -1.00
C ASP A 15 -10.09 -25.62 -0.76
N LEU A 16 -10.89 -25.61 0.29
CA LEU A 16 -11.73 -24.45 0.66
C LEU A 16 -11.04 -23.45 1.60
N MET A 17 -9.80 -23.72 1.98
CA MET A 17 -9.04 -22.87 2.89
C MET A 17 -8.22 -21.83 2.12
N SER A 18 -8.27 -20.57 2.59
CA SER A 18 -7.49 -19.45 2.04
C SER A 18 -6.02 -19.83 1.87
N ARG A 19 -5.59 -20.10 0.64
CA ARG A 19 -4.20 -20.41 0.28
C ARG A 19 -3.22 -19.29 0.68
N ILE A 20 -3.70 -18.05 0.69
CA ILE A 20 -2.89 -16.86 1.02
C ILE A 20 -2.57 -16.81 2.52
N GLY A 21 -3.57 -16.97 3.39
CA GLY A 21 -3.38 -16.86 4.84
C GLY A 21 -2.46 -17.94 5.43
N LYS A 22 -2.52 -19.15 4.92
CA LYS A 22 -1.69 -20.30 5.38
C LYS A 22 -0.22 -20.21 4.97
N LYS A 23 0.12 -19.40 3.96
CA LYS A 23 1.50 -19.29 3.49
C LYS A 23 2.36 -18.59 4.54
N PRO A 24 3.39 -19.22 5.10
CA PRO A 24 4.25 -18.58 6.09
C PRO A 24 4.94 -17.35 5.51
N VAL A 25 5.23 -16.37 6.36
CA VAL A 25 5.98 -15.17 5.99
C VAL A 25 7.43 -15.36 6.44
N PRO A 26 8.40 -15.41 5.52
CA PRO A 26 9.81 -15.57 5.88
C PRO A 26 10.32 -14.27 6.54
N ILE A 27 11.17 -14.43 7.57
CA ILE A 27 11.88 -13.33 8.21
C ILE A 27 13.26 -13.24 7.53
N PRO A 28 13.57 -12.17 6.78
CA PRO A 28 14.88 -12.02 6.17
C PRO A 28 15.96 -11.71 7.22
N ASN A 29 17.21 -11.98 6.88
CA ASN A 29 18.35 -11.66 7.74
C ASN A 29 18.41 -10.16 8.04
N GLY A 30 18.66 -9.82 9.31
CA GLY A 30 18.72 -8.43 9.76
C GLY A 30 17.36 -7.84 10.18
N VAL A 31 16.30 -8.64 10.22
CA VAL A 31 14.98 -8.24 10.74
C VAL A 31 14.69 -8.98 12.04
N ASN A 32 14.39 -8.23 13.09
CA ASN A 32 13.94 -8.75 14.37
C ASN A 32 12.44 -8.57 14.51
N VAL A 33 11.75 -9.65 14.88
CA VAL A 33 10.31 -9.64 15.10
C VAL A 33 10.05 -10.00 16.55
N THR A 34 9.33 -9.15 17.26
CA THR A 34 8.90 -9.36 18.64
C THR A 34 7.39 -9.33 18.73
N LEU A 35 6.83 -10.26 19.50
CA LEU A 35 5.42 -10.31 19.83
C LEU A 35 5.24 -9.71 21.22
N GLY A 36 4.44 -8.67 21.33
CA GLY A 36 4.04 -8.07 22.60
C GLY A 36 2.68 -8.55 23.06
N ASP A 37 2.28 -8.06 24.22
CA ASP A 37 0.93 -8.29 24.75
C ASP A 37 -0.14 -7.78 23.79
N LYS A 38 -1.37 -8.35 23.88
CA LYS A 38 -2.52 -7.94 23.06
C LYS A 38 -2.29 -8.06 21.54
N ASN A 39 -1.54 -9.08 21.09
CA ASN A 39 -1.29 -9.32 19.67
C ASN A 39 -0.59 -8.15 18.94
N ILE A 40 0.25 -7.39 19.64
CA ILE A 40 1.07 -6.36 19.04
C ILE A 40 2.29 -7.01 18.43
N VAL A 41 2.48 -6.82 17.13
CA VAL A 41 3.68 -7.25 16.40
C VAL A 41 4.59 -6.06 16.19
N MET A 42 5.80 -6.12 16.69
CA MET A 42 6.83 -5.12 16.47
C MET A 42 7.91 -5.71 15.59
N ILE A 43 8.22 -5.03 14.50
CA ILE A 43 9.23 -5.45 13.53
C ILE A 43 10.27 -4.37 13.41
N LYS A 44 11.53 -4.72 13.68
CA LYS A 44 12.69 -3.85 13.58
C LYS A 44 13.62 -4.34 12.47
N GLY A 45 14.03 -3.43 11.60
CA GLY A 45 14.92 -3.73 10.48
C GLY A 45 15.88 -2.58 10.16
N PRO A 46 16.63 -2.67 9.05
CA PRO A 46 17.67 -1.69 8.71
C PRO A 46 17.13 -0.27 8.44
N LYS A 47 15.87 -0.13 7.99
CA LYS A 47 15.27 1.18 7.70
C LYS A 47 14.50 1.78 8.88
N GLY A 48 14.30 1.04 9.95
CA GLY A 48 13.61 1.50 11.15
C GLY A 48 12.74 0.42 11.77
N GLU A 49 11.78 0.86 12.56
CA GLU A 49 10.86 -0.01 13.27
C GLU A 49 9.42 0.36 13.00
N ILE A 50 8.55 -0.64 13.01
CA ILE A 50 7.11 -0.48 12.87
C ILE A 50 6.41 -1.43 13.83
N SER A 51 5.37 -0.95 14.51
CA SER A 51 4.52 -1.75 15.41
C SER A 51 3.08 -1.65 14.98
N ARG A 52 2.33 -2.76 15.13
CA ARG A 52 0.91 -2.81 14.81
C ARG A 52 0.20 -3.81 15.71
N GLU A 53 -0.97 -3.43 16.17
CA GLU A 53 -1.91 -4.30 16.89
C GLU A 53 -2.78 -5.06 15.89
N PHE A 54 -2.95 -6.35 16.12
CA PHE A 54 -3.80 -7.24 15.31
C PHE A 54 -4.98 -7.77 16.12
N HIS A 55 -5.99 -8.27 15.42
CA HIS A 55 -7.20 -8.77 16.03
C HIS A 55 -6.90 -9.93 17.01
N PRO A 56 -7.49 -9.95 18.21
CA PRO A 56 -7.16 -10.95 19.24
C PRO A 56 -7.47 -12.39 18.82
N ASP A 57 -8.45 -12.59 17.95
CA ASP A 57 -8.85 -13.93 17.48
C ASP A 57 -7.87 -14.53 16.44
N ILE A 58 -6.80 -13.83 16.11
CA ILE A 58 -5.75 -14.33 15.22
C ILE A 58 -4.55 -14.69 16.10
N SER A 59 -4.07 -15.91 16.00
CA SER A 59 -2.83 -16.36 16.63
C SER A 59 -1.66 -16.09 15.69
N ILE A 60 -0.58 -15.51 16.22
CA ILE A 60 0.64 -15.23 15.48
C ILE A 60 1.79 -15.95 16.18
N GLU A 61 2.45 -16.84 15.46
CA GLU A 61 3.58 -17.64 15.99
C GLU A 61 4.82 -17.44 15.12
N ILE A 62 5.98 -17.44 15.78
CA ILE A 62 7.28 -17.39 15.10
C ILE A 62 7.95 -18.74 15.29
N LYS A 63 8.17 -19.49 14.18
CA LYS A 63 8.84 -20.79 14.16
C LYS A 63 9.83 -20.84 12.99
N ASP A 64 11.02 -21.35 13.22
CA ASP A 64 12.05 -21.58 12.18
C ASP A 64 12.33 -20.36 11.28
N GLY A 65 12.37 -19.14 11.85
CA GLY A 65 12.60 -17.92 11.08
C GLY A 65 11.43 -17.54 10.14
N LYS A 66 10.24 -18.05 10.41
CA LYS A 66 9.03 -17.76 9.66
C LYS A 66 7.90 -17.39 10.62
N ILE A 67 7.02 -16.51 10.16
CA ILE A 67 5.81 -16.14 10.90
C ILE A 67 4.63 -16.92 10.34
N PHE A 68 3.97 -17.62 11.23
CA PHE A 68 2.73 -18.34 10.97
C PHE A 68 1.57 -17.53 11.55
N VAL A 69 0.50 -17.44 10.80
CA VAL A 69 -0.73 -16.78 11.21
C VAL A 69 -1.83 -17.83 11.22
N GLU A 70 -2.50 -17.99 12.34
CA GLU A 70 -3.57 -18.97 12.51
C GLU A 70 -4.87 -18.28 12.91
N ARG A 71 -6.00 -18.89 12.60
CA ARG A 71 -7.34 -18.39 12.95
C ARG A 71 -8.09 -19.38 13.78
N THR A 72 -8.91 -18.88 14.68
CA THR A 72 -9.71 -19.72 15.58
C THR A 72 -10.91 -20.37 14.90
N SER A 73 -11.43 -19.81 13.82
CA SER A 73 -12.66 -20.27 13.15
C SER A 73 -12.61 -20.09 11.62
N ASP A 74 -13.42 -20.88 10.89
CA ASP A 74 -13.54 -20.83 9.43
C ASP A 74 -14.68 -19.92 8.93
N ARG A 75 -15.30 -19.14 9.82
CA ARG A 75 -16.34 -18.17 9.40
C ARG A 75 -15.76 -17.12 8.44
N PRO A 76 -16.56 -16.55 7.53
CA PRO A 76 -16.10 -15.60 6.50
C PRO A 76 -15.29 -14.43 7.06
N PHE A 77 -15.68 -13.89 8.21
CA PHE A 77 -14.98 -12.82 8.91
C PHE A 77 -13.54 -13.21 9.28
N TYR A 78 -13.37 -14.38 9.95
CA TYR A 78 -12.03 -14.86 10.37
C TYR A 78 -11.14 -15.19 9.16
N ARG A 79 -11.72 -15.66 8.07
CA ARG A 79 -10.99 -15.88 6.80
C ARG A 79 -10.49 -14.57 6.22
N ALA A 80 -11.28 -13.49 6.28
CA ALA A 80 -10.90 -12.18 5.79
C ALA A 80 -9.76 -11.58 6.62
N ILE A 81 -9.91 -11.53 7.96
CA ILE A 81 -8.87 -10.96 8.83
C ILE A 81 -7.58 -11.78 8.82
N HIS A 82 -7.65 -13.12 8.70
CA HIS A 82 -6.47 -13.98 8.57
C HIS A 82 -5.61 -13.60 7.36
N GLY A 83 -6.24 -13.47 6.18
CA GLY A 83 -5.54 -13.05 4.96
C GLY A 83 -4.96 -11.63 5.06
N THR A 84 -5.73 -10.71 5.64
CA THR A 84 -5.31 -9.31 5.84
C THR A 84 -4.14 -9.23 6.81
N THR A 85 -4.20 -9.89 7.96
CA THR A 85 -3.11 -9.92 8.96
C THR A 85 -1.81 -10.43 8.34
N ARG A 86 -1.86 -11.54 7.64
CA ARG A 86 -0.68 -12.08 6.94
C ARG A 86 -0.11 -11.08 5.93
N ALA A 87 -0.96 -10.45 5.13
CA ALA A 87 -0.53 -9.46 4.14
C ALA A 87 0.09 -8.22 4.78
N LEU A 88 -0.48 -7.74 5.90
CA LEU A 88 0.05 -6.60 6.66
C LEU A 88 1.41 -6.93 7.27
N ILE A 89 1.59 -8.10 7.90
CA ILE A 89 2.89 -8.54 8.44
C ILE A 89 3.94 -8.60 7.31
N ASN A 90 3.59 -9.15 6.16
CA ASN A 90 4.50 -9.17 5.02
C ASN A 90 4.86 -7.75 4.53
N ASN A 91 3.89 -6.83 4.50
CA ASN A 91 4.17 -5.43 4.16
C ASN A 91 5.08 -4.76 5.21
N MET A 92 4.89 -5.03 6.50
CA MET A 92 5.76 -4.51 7.56
C MET A 92 7.20 -4.98 7.38
N ILE A 93 7.43 -6.27 7.10
CA ILE A 93 8.77 -6.83 6.82
C ILE A 93 9.40 -6.16 5.60
N LEU A 94 8.67 -6.05 4.50
CA LEU A 94 9.16 -5.37 3.29
C LEU A 94 9.43 -3.89 3.55
N GLY A 95 8.62 -3.24 4.37
CA GLY A 95 8.79 -1.84 4.73
C GLY A 95 10.08 -1.56 5.49
N VAL A 96 10.41 -2.37 6.50
CA VAL A 96 11.63 -2.20 7.29
C VAL A 96 12.90 -2.65 6.55
N THR A 97 12.77 -3.48 5.49
CA THR A 97 13.91 -3.93 4.67
C THR A 97 14.15 -3.03 3.47
N GLN A 98 13.20 -2.94 2.56
CA GLN A 98 13.31 -2.24 1.29
C GLN A 98 12.70 -0.82 1.35
N GLY A 99 11.67 -0.65 2.20
CA GLY A 99 10.82 0.55 2.20
C GLY A 99 9.85 0.55 1.03
N PHE A 100 8.95 1.53 1.06
CA PHE A 100 8.00 1.78 -0.01
C PHE A 100 8.19 3.16 -0.60
N SER A 101 7.96 3.28 -1.89
CA SER A 101 7.95 4.57 -2.57
C SER A 101 6.77 4.66 -3.54
N LYS A 102 6.24 5.86 -3.68
CA LYS A 102 5.25 6.24 -4.70
C LYS A 102 5.72 7.50 -5.40
N LYS A 103 5.69 7.45 -6.72
CA LYS A 103 6.10 8.55 -7.57
C LYS A 103 4.88 9.20 -8.21
N LEU A 104 4.81 10.51 -8.13
CA LEU A 104 3.76 11.34 -8.70
C LEU A 104 4.38 12.31 -9.70
N ILE A 105 3.76 12.48 -10.85
CA ILE A 105 4.18 13.38 -11.90
C ILE A 105 3.22 14.57 -11.93
N ILE A 106 3.77 15.76 -11.90
CA ILE A 106 3.04 17.01 -12.14
C ILE A 106 2.99 17.23 -13.65
N ASN A 107 1.86 16.90 -14.26
CA ASN A 107 1.70 16.98 -15.71
C ASN A 107 1.18 18.37 -16.17
N GLU A 108 1.87 19.43 -15.73
CA GLU A 108 1.65 20.81 -16.20
C GLU A 108 2.88 21.65 -15.89
N LYS A 109 3.42 22.34 -16.91
CA LYS A 109 4.65 23.13 -16.79
C LYS A 109 4.56 24.32 -15.83
N THR A 110 3.35 24.88 -15.66
CA THR A 110 3.11 26.01 -14.78
C THR A 110 3.02 25.62 -13.30
N TYR A 111 2.84 24.34 -13.00
CA TYR A 111 2.76 23.87 -11.63
C TYR A 111 4.17 23.64 -11.07
N LYS A 112 4.34 24.01 -9.82
CA LYS A 112 5.61 23.84 -9.10
C LYS A 112 5.34 23.18 -7.76
N ALA A 113 6.31 22.45 -7.27
CA ALA A 113 6.29 21.89 -5.93
C ALA A 113 7.64 22.12 -5.26
N ASN A 114 7.62 22.40 -3.95
CA ASN A 114 8.80 22.57 -3.13
C ASN A 114 8.63 21.77 -1.83
N VAL A 115 9.71 21.26 -1.28
CA VAL A 115 9.75 20.68 0.07
C VAL A 115 10.59 21.56 0.94
N SER A 116 10.01 22.05 2.03
CA SER A 116 10.67 22.88 3.03
C SER A 116 10.31 22.40 4.43
N GLN A 117 11.29 22.15 5.28
CA GLN A 117 11.10 21.85 6.70
C GLN A 117 9.95 20.86 7.01
N ASN A 118 9.88 19.73 6.35
CA ASN A 118 8.81 18.74 6.52
C ASN A 118 7.42 19.17 6.01
N LYS A 119 7.35 20.19 5.15
CA LYS A 119 6.15 20.63 4.46
C LYS A 119 6.33 20.51 2.96
N LEU A 120 5.30 20.00 2.30
CA LEU A 120 5.20 19.93 0.85
C LEU A 120 4.32 21.06 0.38
N GLU A 121 4.89 22.03 -0.32
CA GLU A 121 4.20 23.18 -0.90
C GLU A 121 3.99 22.96 -2.38
N ILE A 122 2.75 23.04 -2.85
CA ILE A 122 2.39 22.79 -4.24
C ILE A 122 1.63 23.98 -4.81
N TYR A 123 2.15 24.54 -5.89
CA TYR A 123 1.56 25.62 -6.68
C TYR A 123 0.84 24.98 -7.88
N ILE A 124 -0.48 24.93 -7.86
CA ILE A 124 -1.32 24.23 -8.85
C ILE A 124 -2.37 25.13 -9.48
N GLY A 125 -2.03 26.42 -9.63
CA GLY A 125 -2.92 27.40 -10.25
C GLY A 125 -4.06 27.90 -9.37
N TYR A 126 -3.94 27.72 -8.04
CA TYR A 126 -4.77 28.41 -7.06
C TYR A 126 -4.14 29.75 -6.64
N SER A 127 -4.94 30.62 -6.05
CA SER A 127 -4.45 31.93 -5.54
C SER A 127 -3.37 31.79 -4.46
N HIS A 128 -3.40 30.68 -3.69
CA HIS A 128 -2.44 30.37 -2.66
C HIS A 128 -1.80 29.00 -2.90
N PRO A 129 -0.54 28.80 -2.49
CA PRO A 129 0.06 27.47 -2.51
C PRO A 129 -0.69 26.55 -1.54
N VAL A 130 -0.83 25.30 -1.91
CA VAL A 130 -1.36 24.28 -1.02
C VAL A 130 -0.20 23.70 -0.23
N VAL A 131 -0.25 23.85 1.09
CA VAL A 131 0.78 23.35 2.01
C VAL A 131 0.27 22.08 2.69
N LEU A 132 1.02 21.01 2.56
CA LEU A 132 0.77 19.73 3.24
C LEU A 132 1.90 19.40 4.19
N GLU A 133 1.58 19.11 5.44
CA GLU A 133 2.55 18.58 6.38
C GLU A 133 2.86 17.11 6.05
N ILE A 134 4.15 16.78 5.98
CA ILE A 134 4.62 15.41 5.73
C ILE A 134 4.55 14.66 7.06
N PRO A 135 3.78 13.56 7.16
CA PRO A 135 3.68 12.76 8.38
C PRO A 135 5.04 12.21 8.81
N LYS A 136 5.24 12.05 10.12
CA LYS A 136 6.43 11.39 10.66
C LYS A 136 6.60 9.99 10.06
N GLY A 137 7.83 9.65 9.68
CA GLY A 137 8.14 8.36 9.04
C GLY A 137 8.00 8.36 7.50
N LEU A 138 7.63 9.50 6.91
CA LEU A 138 7.66 9.71 5.46
C LEU A 138 8.74 10.72 5.08
N SER A 139 9.25 10.57 3.88
CA SER A 139 10.10 11.56 3.21
C SER A 139 9.55 11.86 1.82
N ALA A 140 9.66 13.11 1.40
CA ALA A 140 9.29 13.54 0.06
C ALA A 140 10.49 14.20 -0.58
N VAL A 141 10.79 13.81 -1.82
CA VAL A 141 11.85 14.38 -2.65
C VAL A 141 11.22 14.87 -3.95
N ILE A 142 11.64 16.04 -4.41
CA ILE A 142 11.15 16.61 -5.66
C ILE A 142 12.33 16.73 -6.62
N GLU A 143 12.16 16.15 -7.78
CA GLU A 143 13.09 16.23 -8.89
C GLU A 143 12.33 16.76 -10.13
N ASN A 144 12.52 18.02 -10.43
CA ASN A 144 11.76 18.70 -11.49
C ASN A 144 10.23 18.63 -11.25
N GLN A 145 9.53 17.82 -12.06
CA GLN A 145 8.08 17.61 -11.98
C GLN A 145 7.69 16.27 -11.32
N LEU A 146 8.68 15.53 -10.79
CA LEU A 146 8.48 14.25 -10.13
C LEU A 146 8.53 14.43 -8.62
N ILE A 147 7.46 14.03 -7.94
CA ILE A 147 7.40 13.97 -6.48
C ILE A 147 7.54 12.51 -6.07
N THR A 148 8.62 12.16 -5.40
CA THR A 148 8.87 10.83 -4.85
C THR A 148 8.56 10.85 -3.37
N ILE A 149 7.56 10.08 -2.93
CA ILE A 149 7.18 9.92 -1.53
C ILE A 149 7.65 8.55 -1.09
N SER A 150 8.47 8.48 -0.04
CA SER A 150 9.03 7.24 0.49
C SER A 150 8.85 7.12 1.99
N GLY A 151 8.79 5.88 2.48
CA GLY A 151 8.60 5.58 3.89
C GLY A 151 8.60 4.07 4.18
N ILE A 152 8.54 3.74 5.46
CA ILE A 152 8.52 2.37 5.95
C ILE A 152 7.10 1.81 5.86
N ASP A 153 6.09 2.60 6.20
CA ASP A 153 4.70 2.18 6.22
C ASP A 153 4.03 2.38 4.85
N LYS A 154 3.64 1.28 4.22
CA LYS A 154 2.93 1.27 2.93
C LYS A 154 1.62 2.04 2.96
N GLU A 155 0.89 1.98 4.07
CA GLU A 155 -0.41 2.63 4.22
C GLU A 155 -0.23 4.15 4.27
N LEU A 156 0.72 4.63 5.09
CA LEU A 156 1.02 6.06 5.18
C LEU A 156 1.55 6.63 3.87
N VAL A 157 2.47 5.91 3.19
CA VAL A 157 2.97 6.31 1.85
C VAL A 157 1.81 6.40 0.86
N GLY A 158 0.92 5.40 0.84
CA GLY A 158 -0.22 5.36 -0.06
C GLY A 158 -1.23 6.47 0.22
N ALA A 159 -1.59 6.67 1.48
CA ALA A 159 -2.55 7.68 1.91
C ALA A 159 -2.04 9.10 1.60
N PHE A 160 -0.77 9.39 1.90
CA PHE A 160 -0.19 10.69 1.61
C PHE A 160 -0.06 10.94 0.10
N ALA A 161 0.39 9.96 -0.67
CA ALA A 161 0.44 10.06 -2.13
C ALA A 161 -0.95 10.32 -2.74
N GLN A 162 -1.98 9.64 -2.23
CA GLN A 162 -3.36 9.87 -2.66
C GLN A 162 -3.84 11.27 -2.29
N LYS A 163 -3.51 11.78 -1.10
CA LYS A 163 -3.83 13.14 -0.66
C LYS A 163 -3.23 14.17 -1.63
N VAL A 164 -1.96 14.02 -1.98
CA VAL A 164 -1.28 14.87 -2.96
C VAL A 164 -1.96 14.81 -4.34
N ARG A 165 -2.27 13.61 -4.85
CA ARG A 165 -2.96 13.42 -6.13
C ARG A 165 -4.35 14.08 -6.16
N HIS A 166 -5.07 14.09 -5.03
CA HIS A 166 -6.41 14.69 -4.94
C HIS A 166 -6.41 16.23 -4.93
N LEU A 167 -5.29 16.89 -4.67
CA LEU A 167 -5.20 18.34 -4.71
C LEU A 167 -5.59 18.91 -6.10
N ARG A 168 -5.19 18.20 -7.16
CA ARG A 168 -5.56 18.55 -8.52
C ARG A 168 -5.83 17.31 -9.34
N LYS A 169 -7.10 16.91 -9.42
CA LYS A 169 -7.53 15.79 -10.26
C LYS A 169 -7.21 16.10 -11.72
N VAL A 170 -6.85 15.05 -12.45
CA VAL A 170 -6.48 15.18 -13.87
C VAL A 170 -7.70 15.49 -14.70
N ASP A 171 -7.58 16.52 -15.54
CA ASP A 171 -8.55 16.83 -16.58
C ASP A 171 -8.47 15.77 -17.70
N PRO A 172 -9.57 15.06 -18.02
CA PRO A 172 -9.57 14.02 -19.05
C PRO A 172 -9.35 14.54 -20.47
N TYR A 173 -9.52 15.84 -20.72
CA TYR A 173 -9.33 16.45 -22.06
C TYR A 173 -7.88 16.85 -22.31
N LYS A 174 -7.29 17.62 -21.40
CA LYS A 174 -5.94 18.18 -21.52
C LYS A 174 -4.89 17.36 -20.76
N VAL A 175 -5.31 16.42 -19.90
CA VAL A 175 -4.45 15.61 -19.04
C VAL A 175 -3.56 16.45 -18.11
N LYS A 176 -4.05 17.63 -17.72
CA LYS A 176 -3.37 18.51 -16.76
C LYS A 176 -3.74 18.12 -15.34
N GLY A 177 -2.76 18.00 -14.45
CA GLY A 177 -2.97 17.63 -13.06
C GLY A 177 -1.83 16.77 -12.49
N ILE A 178 -2.08 16.13 -11.35
CA ILE A 178 -1.13 15.25 -10.68
C ILE A 178 -1.54 13.80 -10.94
N ILE A 179 -0.62 12.99 -11.48
CA ILE A 179 -0.82 11.58 -11.84
C ILE A 179 0.23 10.69 -11.15
N TYR A 180 -0.08 9.42 -10.95
CA TYR A 180 0.95 8.45 -10.59
C TYR A 180 1.86 8.16 -11.79
N GLU A 181 3.13 7.86 -11.53
CA GLU A 181 4.03 7.36 -12.56
C GLU A 181 3.46 6.07 -13.18
N GLY A 182 3.36 6.04 -14.51
CA GLY A 182 2.78 4.91 -15.26
C GLY A 182 1.24 4.85 -15.29
N GLU A 183 0.54 5.81 -14.69
CA GLU A 183 -0.92 5.86 -14.75
C GLU A 183 -1.41 6.22 -16.16
N LYS A 184 -2.21 5.34 -16.77
CA LYS A 184 -2.84 5.58 -18.08
C LYS A 184 -4.17 6.33 -17.89
N ILE A 185 -4.22 7.58 -18.30
CA ILE A 185 -5.44 8.39 -18.24
C ILE A 185 -6.27 8.17 -19.50
N ARG A 186 -7.54 7.78 -19.33
CA ARG A 186 -8.49 7.68 -20.44
C ARG A 186 -8.85 9.10 -20.92
N ARG A 187 -8.31 9.49 -22.08
CA ARG A 187 -8.61 10.78 -22.69
C ARG A 187 -10.00 10.79 -23.30
N LYS A 188 -10.68 11.92 -23.17
CA LYS A 188 -11.93 12.19 -23.89
C LYS A 188 -11.62 13.09 -25.08
N VAL A 189 -12.29 12.84 -26.20
CA VAL A 189 -12.23 13.74 -27.36
C VAL A 189 -13.07 14.98 -27.04
N GLY A 190 -12.49 16.15 -27.24
CA GLY A 190 -13.23 17.42 -27.11
C GLY A 190 -14.28 17.55 -28.23
N LYS A 191 -15.09 18.60 -28.17
CA LYS A 191 -16.01 18.97 -29.26
C LYS A 191 -15.16 19.22 -30.51
N THR A 192 -15.34 18.41 -31.55
CA THR A 192 -14.86 18.75 -32.89
C THR A 192 -15.70 19.93 -33.38
N VAL A 193 -15.07 21.07 -33.60
CA VAL A 193 -15.69 22.13 -34.35
C VAL A 193 -15.87 21.55 -35.75
N ALA A 194 -17.09 21.28 -36.15
CA ALA A 194 -17.41 20.97 -37.53
C ALA A 194 -17.05 22.21 -38.36
N THR A 195 -15.86 22.20 -38.94
CA THR A 195 -15.47 23.16 -39.95
C THR A 195 -16.39 22.85 -41.10
N GLY A 196 -17.43 23.69 -41.25
CA GLY A 196 -18.36 23.60 -42.37
C GLY A 196 -17.56 23.62 -43.66
N ALA A 197 -17.58 22.47 -44.34
CA ALA A 197 -17.19 22.43 -45.74
C ALA A 197 -18.12 23.41 -46.49
N LYS A 198 -17.57 24.51 -47.02
CA LYS A 198 -18.13 25.22 -48.14
C LYS A 198 -17.69 24.48 -49.39
#